data_9013555949a2381d5aa113615ecf99d4
#
_entry.id   9013555949a2381d5aa113615ecf99d4
#
_cell.length_a   1.000
_cell.length_b   1.000
_cell.length_c   1.000
_cell.angle_alpha   90.00
_cell.angle_beta   90.00
_cell.angle_gamma   90.00
#
_symmetry.space_group_name_H-M   'P 1'
#
loop_
_entity.id
_entity.type
_entity.pdbx_description
1 polymer ?
#
loop_
_entity_poly.entity_id
_entity_poly.type
_entity_poly.pdbx_seq_one_letter_code
_entity_poly.pdbx_strand_id
1 'polypeptide(L)'
;MSKELLTVENLKTYFFTASGVSKAVDGVSFTLEKGQTMGIVGESGSGKSVSASSIIRLLPKIGKIVDGKIEFEGKDILKLGKKELLNFRGKDIAVIFQDPMTSLDPVFKIGNQMVEMICAHQDISKKEARAIAVEALKKVGIPQPEKRMDSYPYELSGGMCQRVIIAMAVCCKPKMIIADEPTTALDVTVQAQVLELLQELQKEMNTSILLITHNLGVVWKMCDTVMVMYAGKTVEYAAAETLYRNPMHPYTWGLLDSMPKLSDKVKEE
;
A
#
# COMPACT_ATOMS: atom_id res chain seq x y z
N MET A 1 7.10 22.07 -12.90
CA MET A 1 7.51 20.73 -12.41
C MET A 1 6.34 19.79 -12.67
N SER A 2 6.57 18.58 -13.18
CA SER A 2 5.51 17.59 -13.38
C SER A 2 4.81 17.30 -12.07
N LYS A 3 3.46 17.28 -12.07
CA LYS A 3 2.68 16.84 -10.91
C LYS A 3 2.76 15.33 -10.72
N GLU A 4 3.10 14.60 -11.77
CA GLU A 4 3.16 13.15 -11.80
C GLU A 4 4.30 12.63 -10.94
N LEU A 5 3.97 11.73 -10.03
CA LEU A 5 4.94 11.01 -9.19
C LEU A 5 5.24 9.63 -9.77
N LEU A 6 4.20 8.88 -10.10
CA LEU A 6 4.29 7.54 -10.68
C LEU A 6 3.44 7.49 -11.96
N THR A 7 4.04 7.01 -13.04
CA THR A 7 3.34 6.72 -14.31
C THR A 7 3.58 5.27 -14.69
N VAL A 8 2.51 4.54 -14.91
CA VAL A 8 2.50 3.14 -15.36
C VAL A 8 1.80 3.11 -16.72
N GLU A 9 2.49 2.57 -17.73
CA GLU A 9 1.98 2.49 -19.09
C GLU A 9 2.01 1.05 -19.61
N ASN A 10 0.87 0.53 -20.03
CA ASN A 10 0.69 -0.79 -20.66
C ASN A 10 1.40 -1.93 -19.88
N LEU A 11 1.36 -1.89 -18.56
CA LEU A 11 2.02 -2.88 -17.70
C LEU A 11 1.46 -4.27 -17.97
N LYS A 12 2.35 -5.23 -18.30
CA LYS A 12 2.02 -6.65 -18.41
C LYS A 12 2.92 -7.48 -17.54
N THR A 13 2.33 -8.17 -16.58
CA THR A 13 3.04 -9.07 -15.65
C THR A 13 2.39 -10.44 -15.72
N TYR A 14 3.20 -11.44 -16.14
CA TYR A 14 2.75 -12.80 -16.35
C TYR A 14 3.49 -13.77 -15.44
N PHE A 15 2.80 -14.81 -15.01
CA PHE A 15 3.38 -15.94 -14.26
C PHE A 15 3.52 -17.15 -15.18
N PHE A 16 4.74 -17.68 -15.23
CA PHE A 16 5.11 -18.84 -16.03
C PHE A 16 5.16 -20.07 -15.13
N THR A 17 4.14 -20.92 -15.24
CA THR A 17 3.99 -22.14 -14.44
C THR A 17 4.12 -23.38 -15.30
N ALA A 18 4.27 -24.54 -14.69
CA ALA A 18 4.30 -25.83 -15.43
C ALA A 18 2.98 -26.10 -16.19
N SER A 19 1.86 -25.53 -15.71
CA SER A 19 0.52 -25.68 -16.33
C SER A 19 0.20 -24.61 -17.38
N GLY A 20 1.09 -23.65 -17.61
CA GLY A 20 0.89 -22.61 -18.61
C GLY A 20 1.22 -21.20 -18.11
N VAL A 21 0.77 -20.19 -18.87
CA VAL A 21 1.01 -18.77 -18.60
C VAL A 21 -0.25 -18.12 -18.03
N SER A 22 -0.14 -17.58 -16.83
CA SER A 22 -1.20 -16.73 -16.22
C SER A 22 -0.87 -15.27 -16.44
N LYS A 23 -1.80 -14.54 -17.08
CA LYS A 23 -1.69 -13.10 -17.34
C LYS A 23 -2.28 -12.33 -16.17
N ALA A 24 -1.53 -12.20 -15.09
CA ALA A 24 -2.02 -11.57 -13.87
C ALA A 24 -2.26 -10.06 -14.00
N VAL A 25 -1.48 -9.38 -14.83
CA VAL A 25 -1.67 -7.98 -15.26
C VAL A 25 -1.47 -7.92 -16.75
N ASP A 26 -2.44 -7.39 -17.50
CA ASP A 26 -2.44 -7.41 -18.98
C ASP A 26 -2.88 -6.06 -19.57
N GLY A 27 -1.95 -5.11 -19.64
CA GLY A 27 -2.14 -3.80 -20.24
C GLY A 27 -2.69 -2.73 -19.31
N VAL A 28 -2.27 -2.73 -18.04
CA VAL A 28 -2.70 -1.76 -17.02
C VAL A 28 -1.92 -0.45 -17.18
N SER A 29 -2.65 0.68 -17.21
CA SER A 29 -2.08 2.03 -17.27
C SER A 29 -2.77 2.95 -16.27
N PHE A 30 -1.99 3.75 -15.55
CA PHE A 30 -2.47 4.77 -14.62
C PHE A 30 -1.37 5.76 -14.24
N THR A 31 -1.77 6.88 -13.66
CA THR A 31 -0.86 7.91 -13.14
C THR A 31 -1.26 8.26 -11.71
N LEU A 32 -0.27 8.43 -10.84
CA LEU A 32 -0.44 8.93 -9.49
C LEU A 32 0.30 10.27 -9.36
N GLU A 33 -0.40 11.31 -8.94
CA GLU A 33 0.18 12.64 -8.70
C GLU A 33 0.83 12.74 -7.32
N LYS A 34 1.71 13.72 -7.13
CA LYS A 34 2.32 14.02 -5.83
C LYS A 34 1.26 14.44 -4.81
N GLY A 35 1.29 13.84 -3.62
CA GLY A 35 0.35 14.10 -2.55
C GLY A 35 -1.05 13.51 -2.78
N GLN A 36 -1.28 12.77 -3.86
CA GLN A 36 -2.56 12.15 -4.19
C GLN A 36 -2.69 10.79 -3.51
N THR A 37 -3.93 10.40 -3.18
CA THR A 37 -4.29 9.04 -2.82
C THR A 37 -5.09 8.41 -3.97
N MET A 38 -4.57 7.30 -4.51
CA MET A 38 -5.24 6.51 -5.55
C MET A 38 -5.62 5.14 -5.01
N GLY A 39 -6.86 4.73 -5.27
CA GLY A 39 -7.37 3.39 -4.95
C GLY A 39 -7.26 2.43 -6.13
N ILE A 40 -6.82 1.20 -5.88
CA ILE A 40 -6.95 0.07 -6.81
C ILE A 40 -7.91 -0.93 -6.17
N VAL A 41 -9.04 -1.17 -6.83
CA VAL A 41 -10.11 -2.04 -6.33
C VAL A 41 -10.44 -3.18 -7.27
N GLY A 42 -11.05 -4.23 -6.76
CA GLY A 42 -11.48 -5.40 -7.51
C GLY A 42 -11.46 -6.65 -6.63
N GLU A 43 -11.98 -7.76 -7.12
CA GLU A 43 -11.99 -9.04 -6.41
C GLU A 43 -10.59 -9.62 -6.20
N SER A 44 -10.49 -10.63 -5.33
CA SER A 44 -9.25 -11.39 -5.16
C SER A 44 -8.83 -12.02 -6.49
N GLY A 45 -7.53 -11.97 -6.80
CA GLY A 45 -7.00 -12.49 -8.07
C GLY A 45 -7.17 -11.54 -9.27
N SER A 46 -7.76 -10.35 -9.13
CA SER A 46 -7.90 -9.40 -10.26
C SER A 46 -6.58 -8.73 -10.71
N GLY A 47 -5.45 -8.94 -10.00
CA GLY A 47 -4.13 -8.43 -10.38
C GLY A 47 -3.64 -7.22 -9.57
N LYS A 48 -4.37 -6.73 -8.57
CA LYS A 48 -4.05 -5.53 -7.77
C LYS A 48 -2.66 -5.61 -7.11
N SER A 49 -2.45 -6.60 -6.25
CA SER A 49 -1.19 -6.79 -5.53
C SER A 49 -0.02 -7.13 -6.46
N VAL A 50 -0.33 -7.79 -7.62
CA VAL A 50 0.68 -8.06 -8.65
C VAL A 50 1.11 -6.75 -9.34
N SER A 51 0.18 -5.82 -9.58
CA SER A 51 0.50 -4.48 -10.10
C SER A 51 1.42 -3.73 -9.14
N ALA A 52 1.10 -3.72 -7.84
CA ALA A 52 1.94 -3.11 -6.80
C ALA A 52 3.33 -3.76 -6.72
N SER A 53 3.39 -5.08 -6.70
CA SER A 53 4.65 -5.84 -6.66
C SER A 53 5.51 -5.60 -7.91
N SER A 54 4.87 -5.34 -9.06
CA SER A 54 5.56 -4.99 -10.31
C SER A 54 6.22 -3.61 -10.22
N ILE A 55 5.57 -2.61 -9.62
CA ILE A 55 6.11 -1.26 -9.44
C ILE A 55 7.42 -1.30 -8.65
N ILE A 56 7.47 -2.09 -7.59
CA ILE A 56 8.67 -2.24 -6.77
C ILE A 56 9.59 -3.37 -7.26
N ARG A 57 9.24 -4.05 -8.35
CA ARG A 57 9.97 -5.21 -8.90
C ARG A 57 10.18 -6.33 -7.87
N LEU A 58 9.20 -6.56 -7.00
CA LEU A 58 9.21 -7.62 -5.99
C LEU A 58 8.26 -8.75 -6.41
N LEU A 59 8.58 -9.40 -7.51
CA LEU A 59 7.84 -10.54 -8.04
C LEU A 59 8.49 -11.86 -7.63
N PRO A 60 7.73 -12.95 -7.42
CA PRO A 60 8.28 -14.28 -7.27
C PRO A 60 9.01 -14.73 -8.55
N LYS A 61 9.89 -15.73 -8.44
CA LYS A 61 10.75 -16.17 -9.56
C LYS A 61 10.00 -16.54 -10.85
N ILE A 62 8.76 -17.03 -10.72
CA ILE A 62 7.90 -17.41 -11.85
C ILE A 62 7.20 -16.20 -12.48
N GLY A 63 7.20 -15.03 -11.82
CA GLY A 63 6.57 -13.80 -12.31
C GLY A 63 7.56 -12.93 -13.07
N LYS A 64 7.15 -12.42 -14.23
CA LYS A 64 7.95 -11.53 -15.06
C LYS A 64 7.11 -10.37 -15.60
N ILE A 65 7.68 -9.16 -15.56
CA ILE A 65 7.17 -8.04 -16.33
C ILE A 65 7.59 -8.28 -17.78
N VAL A 66 6.62 -8.52 -18.66
CA VAL A 66 6.87 -8.89 -20.06
C VAL A 66 6.78 -7.70 -21.02
N ASP A 67 6.07 -6.65 -20.61
CA ASP A 67 5.88 -5.43 -21.40
C ASP A 67 5.46 -4.26 -20.48
N GLY A 68 5.55 -3.05 -20.97
CA GLY A 68 5.12 -1.83 -20.30
C GLY A 68 6.26 -0.99 -19.77
N LYS A 69 5.90 0.16 -19.20
CA LYS A 69 6.82 1.14 -18.65
C LYS A 69 6.36 1.54 -17.26
N ILE A 70 7.30 1.74 -16.35
CA ILE A 70 7.05 2.24 -14.99
C ILE A 70 8.02 3.38 -14.74
N GLU A 71 7.52 4.59 -14.62
CA GLU A 71 8.33 5.78 -14.31
C GLU A 71 7.96 6.35 -12.94
N PHE A 72 8.98 6.63 -12.14
CA PHE A 72 8.86 7.31 -10.86
C PHE A 72 9.69 8.59 -10.90
N GLU A 73 9.04 9.74 -10.78
CA GLU A 73 9.65 11.08 -10.98
C GLU A 73 10.45 11.17 -12.29
N GLY A 74 9.93 10.58 -13.37
CA GLY A 74 10.56 10.56 -14.70
C GLY A 74 11.72 9.56 -14.86
N LYS A 75 12.00 8.72 -13.85
CA LYS A 75 13.00 7.65 -13.93
C LYS A 75 12.34 6.32 -14.21
N ASP A 76 12.80 5.62 -15.23
CA ASP A 76 12.32 4.28 -15.56
C ASP A 76 12.80 3.26 -14.52
N ILE A 77 11.86 2.76 -13.71
CA ILE A 77 12.14 1.81 -12.62
C ILE A 77 12.60 0.46 -13.15
N LEU A 78 12.16 0.07 -14.35
CA LEU A 78 12.53 -1.22 -14.94
C LEU A 78 14.03 -1.28 -15.32
N LYS A 79 14.66 -0.11 -15.54
CA LYS A 79 16.08 0.01 -15.89
C LYS A 79 17.02 0.20 -14.70
N LEU A 80 16.47 0.40 -13.49
CA LEU A 80 17.31 0.58 -12.29
C LEU A 80 18.19 -0.65 -12.03
N GLY A 81 19.47 -0.38 -11.75
CA GLY A 81 20.41 -1.36 -11.28
C GLY A 81 20.08 -1.86 -9.86
N LYS A 82 20.69 -2.97 -9.45
CA LYS A 82 20.39 -3.60 -8.14
C LYS A 82 20.55 -2.64 -6.95
N LYS A 83 21.62 -1.84 -6.93
CA LYS A 83 21.89 -0.88 -5.84
C LYS A 83 20.86 0.26 -5.81
N GLU A 84 20.51 0.80 -6.97
CA GLU A 84 19.50 1.86 -7.10
C GLU A 84 18.13 1.36 -6.69
N LEU A 85 17.77 0.14 -7.08
CA LEU A 85 16.51 -0.48 -6.72
C LEU A 85 16.39 -0.74 -5.20
N LEU A 86 17.48 -1.09 -4.53
CA LEU A 86 17.50 -1.23 -3.07
C LEU A 86 17.30 0.12 -2.38
N ASN A 87 17.91 1.19 -2.89
CA ASN A 87 17.67 2.54 -2.36
C ASN A 87 16.27 3.04 -2.64
N PHE A 88 15.72 2.73 -3.81
CA PHE A 88 14.36 3.08 -4.20
C PHE A 88 13.32 2.47 -3.24
N ARG A 89 13.48 1.18 -2.91
CA ARG A 89 12.68 0.48 -1.91
C ARG A 89 13.07 0.95 -0.52
N GLY A 90 12.11 1.45 0.25
CA GLY A 90 12.28 1.93 1.62
C GLY A 90 12.63 3.42 1.74
N LYS A 91 13.31 4.03 0.76
CA LYS A 91 13.61 5.47 0.77
C LYS A 91 12.61 6.29 -0.06
N ASP A 92 12.40 5.92 -1.32
CA ASP A 92 11.45 6.64 -2.19
C ASP A 92 10.04 6.05 -2.08
N ILE A 93 9.94 4.71 -2.00
CA ILE A 93 8.67 3.98 -1.84
C ILE A 93 8.74 3.07 -0.62
N ALA A 94 7.75 3.16 0.25
CA ALA A 94 7.51 2.18 1.31
C ALA A 94 6.30 1.30 0.97
N VAL A 95 6.26 0.09 1.53
CA VAL A 95 5.15 -0.85 1.33
C VAL A 95 4.62 -1.31 2.67
N ILE A 96 3.30 -1.27 2.81
CA ILE A 96 2.55 -1.86 3.92
C ILE A 96 1.84 -3.08 3.35
N PHE A 97 2.24 -4.28 3.76
CA PHE A 97 1.67 -5.53 3.30
C PHE A 97 0.41 -5.93 4.09
N GLN A 98 -0.36 -6.83 3.52
CA GLN A 98 -1.68 -7.26 4.00
C GLN A 98 -1.65 -7.87 5.41
N ASP A 99 -0.63 -8.68 5.73
CA ASP A 99 -0.54 -9.39 7.01
C ASP A 99 0.57 -8.80 7.90
N PRO A 100 0.19 -8.11 9.00
CA PRO A 100 1.16 -7.53 9.91
C PRO A 100 1.99 -8.57 10.66
N MET A 101 1.47 -9.76 10.90
CA MET A 101 2.17 -10.79 11.68
C MET A 101 3.28 -11.47 10.87
N THR A 102 3.13 -11.54 9.55
CA THR A 102 4.18 -12.08 8.67
C THR A 102 5.19 -11.04 8.22
N SER A 103 4.86 -9.74 8.38
CA SER A 103 5.74 -8.63 8.00
C SER A 103 6.81 -8.32 9.06
N LEU A 104 6.55 -8.67 10.32
CA LEU A 104 7.50 -8.54 11.43
C LEU A 104 8.11 -9.91 11.75
N ASP A 105 9.43 -9.96 11.89
CA ASP A 105 10.11 -11.19 12.32
C ASP A 105 9.82 -11.45 13.82
N PRO A 106 9.18 -12.57 14.18
CA PRO A 106 8.75 -12.84 15.55
C PRO A 106 9.90 -13.07 16.54
N VAL A 107 11.10 -13.39 16.05
CA VAL A 107 12.27 -13.69 16.92
C VAL A 107 13.13 -12.47 17.24
N PHE A 108 12.84 -11.32 16.61
CA PHE A 108 13.55 -10.06 16.85
C PHE A 108 12.65 -9.02 17.51
N LYS A 109 13.22 -8.24 18.43
CA LYS A 109 12.53 -7.09 19.04
C LYS A 109 12.16 -6.04 18.01
N ILE A 110 11.02 -5.37 18.22
CA ILE A 110 10.53 -4.29 17.35
C ILE A 110 11.62 -3.24 17.09
N GLY A 111 12.27 -2.77 18.15
CA GLY A 111 13.32 -1.75 18.03
C GLY A 111 14.51 -2.18 17.20
N ASN A 112 14.89 -3.45 17.24
CA ASN A 112 16.01 -3.96 16.44
C ASN A 112 15.65 -3.91 14.95
N GLN A 113 14.45 -4.38 14.58
CA GLN A 113 13.97 -4.38 13.21
C GLN A 113 13.83 -2.95 12.66
N MET A 114 13.28 -2.01 13.45
CA MET A 114 13.17 -0.61 13.07
C MET A 114 14.53 0.06 12.88
N VAL A 115 15.46 -0.14 13.82
CA VAL A 115 16.81 0.44 13.76
C VAL A 115 17.59 -0.11 12.57
N GLU A 116 17.52 -1.41 12.31
CA GLU A 116 18.16 -2.04 11.16
C GLU A 116 17.65 -1.44 9.85
N MET A 117 16.34 -1.35 9.69
CA MET A 117 15.71 -0.77 8.50
C MET A 117 16.12 0.70 8.31
N ILE A 118 16.10 1.51 9.36
CA ILE A 118 16.48 2.93 9.27
C ILE A 118 17.96 3.06 8.88
N CYS A 119 18.87 2.31 9.52
CA CYS A 119 20.30 2.33 9.18
C CYS A 119 20.60 1.78 7.78
N ALA A 120 19.75 0.90 7.24
CA ALA A 120 19.90 0.42 5.85
C ALA A 120 19.67 1.52 4.80
N HIS A 121 18.88 2.56 5.13
CA HIS A 121 18.48 3.62 4.22
C HIS A 121 19.04 5.01 4.58
N GLN A 122 19.59 5.18 5.78
CA GLN A 122 20.13 6.44 6.27
C GLN A 122 21.52 6.20 6.88
N ASP A 123 22.48 7.05 6.53
CA ASP A 123 23.83 7.00 7.09
C ASP A 123 23.88 7.71 8.44
N ILE A 124 23.33 7.06 9.46
CA ILE A 124 23.23 7.55 10.84
C ILE A 124 23.61 6.47 11.86
N SER A 125 23.93 6.89 13.08
CA SER A 125 24.23 5.97 14.16
C SER A 125 22.98 5.20 14.64
N LYS A 126 23.17 4.00 15.21
CA LYS A 126 22.10 3.22 15.81
C LYS A 126 21.34 3.98 16.90
N LYS A 127 22.02 4.90 17.63
CA LYS A 127 21.40 5.73 18.66
C LYS A 127 20.42 6.74 18.05
N GLU A 128 20.81 7.38 16.95
CA GLU A 128 19.92 8.30 16.20
C GLU A 128 18.78 7.55 15.56
N ALA A 129 19.05 6.38 14.93
CA ALA A 129 18.02 5.53 14.37
C ALA A 129 16.99 5.08 15.42
N ARG A 130 17.42 4.74 16.64
CA ARG A 130 16.52 4.41 17.76
C ARG A 130 15.64 5.60 18.16
N ALA A 131 16.18 6.82 18.18
CA ALA A 131 15.38 8.02 18.47
C ALA A 131 14.31 8.27 17.39
N ILE A 132 14.67 8.13 16.11
CA ILE A 132 13.72 8.22 14.98
C ILE A 132 12.62 7.16 15.12
N ALA A 133 12.98 5.92 15.44
CA ALA A 133 12.02 4.83 15.63
C ALA A 133 11.02 5.11 16.77
N VAL A 134 11.50 5.62 17.91
CA VAL A 134 10.64 6.01 19.03
C VAL A 134 9.66 7.10 18.62
N GLU A 135 10.13 8.15 17.93
CA GLU A 135 9.25 9.23 17.46
C GLU A 135 8.22 8.72 16.43
N ALA A 136 8.61 7.79 15.56
CA ALA A 136 7.67 7.17 14.62
C ALA A 136 6.60 6.34 15.36
N LEU A 137 6.97 5.59 16.39
CA LEU A 137 6.01 4.85 17.23
C LEU A 137 5.04 5.78 17.96
N LYS A 138 5.52 6.95 18.43
CA LYS A 138 4.65 7.99 19.02
C LYS A 138 3.65 8.51 18.02
N LYS A 139 4.11 8.86 16.81
CA LYS A 139 3.24 9.37 15.73
C LYS A 139 2.09 8.43 15.39
N VAL A 140 2.35 7.13 15.37
CA VAL A 140 1.30 6.13 15.09
C VAL A 140 0.47 5.75 16.32
N GLY A 141 0.66 6.43 17.46
CA GLY A 141 -0.14 6.23 18.67
C GLY A 141 0.17 4.95 19.42
N ILE A 142 1.41 4.42 19.37
CA ILE A 142 1.85 3.30 20.19
C ILE A 142 2.07 3.79 21.64
N PRO A 143 1.40 3.22 22.66
CA PRO A 143 1.59 3.59 24.05
C PRO A 143 2.95 3.14 24.58
N GLN A 144 3.63 3.98 25.35
CA GLN A 144 4.95 3.72 25.94
C GLN A 144 5.99 3.30 24.87
N PRO A 145 6.23 4.10 23.82
CA PRO A 145 7.00 3.68 22.65
C PRO A 145 8.42 3.26 23.00
N GLU A 146 9.09 3.92 23.97
CA GLU A 146 10.42 3.56 24.44
C GLU A 146 10.47 2.11 24.96
N LYS A 147 9.43 1.69 25.71
CA LYS A 147 9.31 0.34 26.24
C LYS A 147 8.98 -0.65 25.12
N ARG A 148 8.12 -0.26 24.16
CA ARG A 148 7.73 -1.12 23.06
C ARG A 148 8.86 -1.41 22.07
N MET A 149 9.89 -0.57 22.01
CA MET A 149 11.12 -0.90 21.29
C MET A 149 11.77 -2.20 21.75
N ASP A 150 11.59 -2.59 23.01
CA ASP A 150 12.17 -3.80 23.58
C ASP A 150 11.19 -4.98 23.62
N SER A 151 9.96 -4.80 23.12
CA SER A 151 8.95 -5.86 22.95
C SER A 151 9.18 -6.68 21.67
N TYR A 152 8.69 -7.91 21.68
CA TYR A 152 8.59 -8.79 20.51
C TYR A 152 7.22 -8.62 19.84
N PRO A 153 7.09 -8.93 18.52
CA PRO A 153 5.81 -8.84 17.82
C PRO A 153 4.66 -9.58 18.50
N TYR A 154 4.89 -10.77 19.02
CA TYR A 154 3.85 -11.59 19.70
C TYR A 154 3.36 -11.01 21.04
N GLU A 155 4.04 -9.99 21.60
CA GLU A 155 3.60 -9.26 22.79
C GLU A 155 2.66 -8.08 22.45
N LEU A 156 2.40 -7.85 21.16
CA LEU A 156 1.56 -6.77 20.65
C LEU A 156 0.26 -7.33 20.08
N SER A 157 -0.82 -6.54 20.14
CA SER A 157 -2.04 -6.86 19.40
C SER A 157 -1.84 -6.68 17.87
N GLY A 158 -2.68 -7.31 17.07
CA GLY A 158 -2.61 -7.16 15.60
C GLY A 158 -2.67 -5.69 15.15
N GLY A 159 -3.54 -4.88 15.75
CA GLY A 159 -3.61 -3.46 15.47
C GLY A 159 -2.36 -2.68 15.90
N MET A 160 -1.69 -3.10 16.97
CA MET A 160 -0.40 -2.52 17.36
C MET A 160 0.70 -2.94 16.38
N CYS A 161 0.76 -4.20 15.95
CA CYS A 161 1.70 -4.65 14.93
C CYS A 161 1.51 -3.87 13.62
N GLN A 162 0.26 -3.63 13.20
CA GLN A 162 -0.05 -2.84 12.02
C GLN A 162 0.47 -1.39 12.16
N ARG A 163 0.25 -0.76 13.31
CA ARG A 163 0.78 0.58 13.60
C ARG A 163 2.33 0.60 13.59
N VAL A 164 2.98 -0.44 14.09
CA VAL A 164 4.46 -0.57 14.01
C VAL A 164 4.92 -0.64 12.55
N ILE A 165 4.25 -1.42 11.69
CA ILE A 165 4.60 -1.50 10.27
C ILE A 165 4.40 -0.14 9.58
N ILE A 166 3.31 0.57 9.90
CA ILE A 166 3.10 1.94 9.40
C ILE A 166 4.21 2.87 9.89
N ALA A 167 4.61 2.78 11.19
CA ALA A 167 5.74 3.54 11.70
C ALA A 167 7.03 3.24 10.94
N MET A 168 7.33 1.97 10.67
CA MET A 168 8.46 1.58 9.82
C MET A 168 8.36 2.18 8.43
N ALA A 169 7.21 2.10 7.78
CA ALA A 169 7.01 2.65 6.44
C ALA A 169 7.30 4.16 6.37
N VAL A 170 6.97 4.92 7.42
CA VAL A 170 7.14 6.39 7.42
C VAL A 170 8.48 6.89 7.98
N CYS A 171 9.28 6.04 8.63
CA CYS A 171 10.57 6.42 9.23
C CYS A 171 11.54 7.08 8.24
N CYS A 172 11.54 6.64 6.99
CA CYS A 172 12.42 7.16 5.94
C CYS A 172 11.77 8.30 5.14
N LYS A 173 10.56 8.75 5.52
CA LYS A 173 9.80 9.81 4.85
C LYS A 173 9.64 9.55 3.35
N PRO A 174 9.04 8.43 2.94
CA PRO A 174 8.94 8.06 1.54
C PRO A 174 8.03 9.04 0.79
N LYS A 175 8.29 9.20 -0.51
CA LYS A 175 7.45 10.02 -1.41
C LYS A 175 6.13 9.32 -1.73
N MET A 176 6.11 7.98 -1.63
CA MET A 176 4.95 7.16 -1.91
C MET A 176 4.87 5.98 -0.94
N ILE A 177 3.65 5.67 -0.52
CA ILE A 177 3.32 4.46 0.26
C ILE A 177 2.40 3.59 -0.59
N ILE A 178 2.77 2.33 -0.78
CA ILE A 178 1.87 1.30 -1.30
C ILE A 178 1.27 0.60 -0.10
N ALA A 179 -0.05 0.69 0.08
CA ALA A 179 -0.79 0.02 1.14
C ALA A 179 -1.63 -1.10 0.54
N ASP A 180 -1.13 -2.34 0.62
CA ASP A 180 -1.79 -3.51 0.05
C ASP A 180 -2.65 -4.19 1.11
N GLU A 181 -3.96 -3.94 1.04
CA GLU A 181 -4.97 -4.41 1.99
C GLU A 181 -4.61 -4.16 3.48
N PRO A 182 -4.25 -2.92 3.86
CA PRO A 182 -3.61 -2.64 5.14
C PRO A 182 -4.48 -2.89 6.37
N THR A 183 -5.73 -3.29 6.20
CA THR A 183 -6.71 -3.45 7.28
C THR A 183 -7.43 -4.79 7.29
N THR A 184 -7.13 -5.71 6.38
CA THR A 184 -7.90 -6.96 6.18
C THR A 184 -7.88 -7.88 7.41
N ALA A 185 -6.81 -7.89 8.19
CA ALA A 185 -6.66 -8.74 9.39
C ALA A 185 -7.12 -8.05 10.70
N LEU A 186 -7.81 -6.90 10.62
CA LEU A 186 -8.19 -6.08 11.76
C LEU A 186 -9.71 -6.02 11.96
N ASP A 187 -10.16 -5.82 13.20
CA ASP A 187 -11.56 -5.50 13.47
C ASP A 187 -11.97 -4.13 12.92
N VAL A 188 -13.29 -3.93 12.71
CA VAL A 188 -13.83 -2.74 12.04
C VAL A 188 -13.43 -1.42 12.71
N THR A 189 -13.33 -1.40 14.04
CA THR A 189 -12.95 -0.20 14.80
C THR A 189 -11.48 0.14 14.57
N VAL A 190 -10.61 -0.85 14.65
CA VAL A 190 -9.16 -0.67 14.41
C VAL A 190 -8.89 -0.36 12.94
N GLN A 191 -9.66 -0.94 12.00
CA GLN A 191 -9.58 -0.59 10.58
C GLN A 191 -9.76 0.93 10.35
N ALA A 192 -10.84 1.51 10.92
CA ALA A 192 -11.12 2.94 10.79
C ALA A 192 -9.96 3.78 11.32
N GLN A 193 -9.42 3.45 12.50
CA GLN A 193 -8.30 4.17 13.10
C GLN A 193 -7.01 4.08 12.28
N VAL A 194 -6.73 2.93 11.67
CA VAL A 194 -5.55 2.75 10.80
C VAL A 194 -5.67 3.58 9.52
N LEU A 195 -6.87 3.65 8.95
CA LEU A 195 -7.12 4.44 7.75
C LEU A 195 -7.03 5.94 8.01
N GLU A 196 -7.58 6.42 9.14
CA GLU A 196 -7.43 7.81 9.58
C GLU A 196 -5.95 8.16 9.79
N LEU A 197 -5.20 7.29 10.47
CA LEU A 197 -3.77 7.46 10.67
C LEU A 197 -3.02 7.59 9.34
N LEU A 198 -3.33 6.76 8.34
CA LEU A 198 -2.71 6.84 7.02
C LEU A 198 -3.03 8.16 6.32
N GLN A 199 -4.25 8.69 6.45
CA GLN A 199 -4.64 9.99 5.90
C GLN A 199 -3.91 11.16 6.60
N GLU A 200 -3.79 11.11 7.93
CA GLU A 200 -3.05 12.12 8.69
C GLU A 200 -1.59 12.15 8.29
N LEU A 201 -0.94 10.99 8.22
CA LEU A 201 0.45 10.86 7.79
C LEU A 201 0.65 11.32 6.34
N GLN A 202 -0.28 10.99 5.44
CA GLN A 202 -0.26 11.44 4.05
C GLN A 202 -0.25 12.97 3.95
N LYS A 203 -1.14 13.64 4.70
CA LYS A 203 -1.23 15.11 4.72
C LYS A 203 0.01 15.75 5.38
N GLU A 204 0.44 15.23 6.54
CA GLU A 204 1.59 15.77 7.29
C GLU A 204 2.88 15.68 6.47
N MET A 205 3.10 14.56 5.80
CA MET A 205 4.34 14.28 5.07
C MET A 205 4.28 14.66 3.60
N ASN A 206 3.11 15.06 3.09
CA ASN A 206 2.84 15.27 1.67
C ASN A 206 3.29 14.06 0.81
N THR A 207 3.10 12.85 1.33
CA THR A 207 3.38 11.60 0.64
C THR A 207 2.18 11.18 -0.21
N SER A 208 2.39 10.42 -1.27
CA SER A 208 1.30 9.87 -2.08
C SER A 208 0.96 8.47 -1.60
N ILE A 209 -0.29 8.05 -1.72
CA ILE A 209 -0.71 6.69 -1.32
C ILE A 209 -1.31 5.96 -2.51
N LEU A 210 -0.82 4.74 -2.77
CA LEU A 210 -1.47 3.75 -3.61
C LEU A 210 -2.14 2.72 -2.69
N LEU A 211 -3.45 2.86 -2.53
CA LEU A 211 -4.25 2.00 -1.65
C LEU A 211 -4.87 0.86 -2.44
N ILE A 212 -4.52 -0.36 -2.10
CA ILE A 212 -5.14 -1.57 -2.66
C ILE A 212 -6.10 -2.12 -1.63
N THR A 213 -7.35 -2.31 -2.03
CA THR A 213 -8.37 -2.87 -1.16
C THR A 213 -9.54 -3.44 -1.97
N HIS A 214 -10.28 -4.36 -1.39
CA HIS A 214 -11.57 -4.79 -1.92
C HIS A 214 -12.75 -3.99 -1.31
N ASN A 215 -12.49 -3.11 -0.33
CA ASN A 215 -13.52 -2.32 0.36
C ASN A 215 -13.70 -0.95 -0.31
N LEU A 216 -14.73 -0.84 -1.16
CA LEU A 216 -15.08 0.40 -1.86
C LEU A 216 -15.48 1.54 -0.92
N GLY A 217 -16.06 1.24 0.25
CA GLY A 217 -16.40 2.26 1.24
C GLY A 217 -15.19 2.97 1.82
N VAL A 218 -14.05 2.27 1.92
CA VAL A 218 -12.76 2.85 2.31
C VAL A 218 -12.24 3.76 1.19
N VAL A 219 -12.25 3.26 -0.03
CA VAL A 219 -11.76 3.98 -1.21
C VAL A 219 -12.50 5.28 -1.43
N TRP A 220 -13.83 5.26 -1.28
CA TRP A 220 -14.68 6.43 -1.37
C TRP A 220 -14.26 7.56 -0.41
N LYS A 221 -13.87 7.20 0.81
CA LYS A 221 -13.49 8.16 1.86
C LYS A 221 -12.07 8.68 1.75
N MET A 222 -11.17 7.89 1.15
CA MET A 222 -9.74 8.13 1.21
C MET A 222 -9.11 8.56 -0.11
N CYS A 223 -9.69 8.15 -1.24
CA CYS A 223 -9.02 8.26 -2.53
C CYS A 223 -9.54 9.43 -3.36
N ASP A 224 -8.62 10.10 -4.05
CA ASP A 224 -8.95 11.12 -5.05
C ASP A 224 -9.37 10.47 -6.38
N THR A 225 -8.66 9.40 -6.78
CA THR A 225 -8.93 8.63 -7.99
C THR A 225 -9.00 7.14 -7.68
N VAL A 226 -9.72 6.41 -8.52
CA VAL A 226 -9.93 4.97 -8.35
C VAL A 226 -9.77 4.26 -9.69
N MET A 227 -9.04 3.15 -9.65
CA MET A 227 -8.93 2.19 -10.75
C MET A 227 -9.60 0.88 -10.34
N VAL A 228 -10.55 0.44 -11.13
CA VAL A 228 -11.23 -0.85 -10.95
C VAL A 228 -10.54 -1.88 -11.84
N MET A 229 -10.10 -2.98 -11.24
CA MET A 229 -9.43 -4.07 -11.95
C MET A 229 -10.30 -5.33 -11.95
N TYR A 230 -10.37 -5.97 -13.11
CA TYR A 230 -10.99 -7.27 -13.33
C TYR A 230 -10.13 -8.14 -14.25
N ALA A 231 -9.86 -9.37 -13.87
CA ALA A 231 -9.09 -10.36 -14.66
C ALA A 231 -7.79 -9.79 -15.27
N GLY A 232 -7.01 -9.04 -14.48
CA GLY A 232 -5.72 -8.48 -14.90
C GLY A 232 -5.80 -7.20 -15.74
N LYS A 233 -6.99 -6.63 -15.94
CA LYS A 233 -7.20 -5.43 -16.75
C LYS A 233 -7.86 -4.32 -15.96
N THR A 234 -7.60 -3.08 -16.33
CA THR A 234 -8.38 -1.93 -15.89
C THR A 234 -9.71 -1.92 -16.65
N VAL A 235 -10.83 -1.94 -15.93
CA VAL A 235 -12.17 -1.87 -16.51
C VAL A 235 -12.79 -0.48 -16.35
N GLU A 236 -12.39 0.26 -15.31
CA GLU A 236 -12.82 1.63 -15.09
C GLU A 236 -11.75 2.42 -14.35
N TYR A 237 -11.55 3.70 -14.68
CA TYR A 237 -10.63 4.60 -14.01
C TYR A 237 -11.21 6.02 -14.01
N ALA A 238 -11.47 6.56 -12.84
CA ALA A 238 -12.09 7.88 -12.68
C ALA A 238 -11.76 8.51 -11.31
N ALA A 239 -12.13 9.79 -11.15
CA ALA A 239 -12.21 10.39 -9.82
C ALA A 239 -13.16 9.58 -8.93
N ALA A 240 -12.82 9.43 -7.65
CA ALA A 240 -13.57 8.59 -6.72
C ALA A 240 -15.06 9.00 -6.65
N GLU A 241 -15.34 10.29 -6.60
CA GLU A 241 -16.73 10.81 -6.58
C GLU A 241 -17.49 10.46 -7.86
N THR A 242 -16.86 10.57 -9.02
CA THR A 242 -17.48 10.25 -10.31
C THR A 242 -17.82 8.76 -10.40
N LEU A 243 -16.86 7.91 -10.03
CA LEU A 243 -17.04 6.46 -10.07
C LEU A 243 -18.14 5.98 -9.12
N TYR A 244 -18.23 6.59 -7.94
CA TYR A 244 -19.27 6.24 -6.97
C TYR A 244 -20.67 6.68 -7.42
N ARG A 245 -20.81 7.92 -7.95
CA ARG A 245 -22.11 8.49 -8.34
C ARG A 245 -22.61 7.99 -9.68
N ASN A 246 -21.71 7.74 -10.62
CA ASN A 246 -22.03 7.39 -12.01
C ASN A 246 -21.05 6.36 -12.58
N PRO A 247 -21.03 5.14 -12.02
CA PRO A 247 -20.18 4.06 -12.55
C PRO A 247 -20.63 3.69 -13.96
N MET A 248 -19.66 3.49 -14.85
CA MET A 248 -19.94 3.22 -16.27
C MET A 248 -19.83 1.73 -16.62
N HIS A 249 -19.04 0.97 -15.87
CA HIS A 249 -18.81 -0.45 -16.18
C HIS A 249 -19.74 -1.35 -15.34
N PRO A 250 -20.40 -2.38 -15.92
CA PRO A 250 -21.30 -3.28 -15.19
C PRO A 250 -20.66 -3.97 -13.99
N TYR A 251 -19.37 -4.33 -14.06
CA TYR A 251 -18.63 -4.90 -12.94
C TYR A 251 -18.52 -3.92 -11.78
N THR A 252 -18.31 -2.63 -12.05
CA THR A 252 -18.28 -1.59 -11.01
C THR A 252 -19.64 -1.45 -10.33
N TRP A 253 -20.74 -1.56 -11.09
CA TRP A 253 -22.09 -1.58 -10.52
C TRP A 253 -22.26 -2.75 -9.55
N GLY A 254 -21.88 -3.95 -9.97
CA GLY A 254 -21.96 -5.15 -9.12
C GLY A 254 -21.13 -5.01 -7.84
N LEU A 255 -19.93 -4.43 -7.93
CA LEU A 255 -19.10 -4.15 -6.75
C LEU A 255 -19.76 -3.15 -5.80
N LEU A 256 -20.35 -2.07 -6.32
CA LEU A 256 -21.04 -1.05 -5.51
C LEU A 256 -22.33 -1.59 -4.88
N ASP A 257 -23.09 -2.39 -5.61
CA ASP A 257 -24.32 -3.01 -5.08
C ASP A 257 -24.06 -4.07 -4.02
N SER A 258 -22.89 -4.70 -4.05
CA SER A 258 -22.45 -5.67 -3.03
C SER A 258 -22.00 -5.01 -1.71
N MET A 259 -21.83 -3.69 -1.70
CA MET A 259 -21.51 -2.98 -0.47
C MET A 259 -22.67 -3.06 0.52
N PRO A 260 -22.39 -3.35 1.81
CA PRO A 260 -23.41 -3.25 2.84
C PRO A 260 -23.94 -1.80 2.85
N LYS A 261 -25.13 -1.60 2.33
CA LYS A 261 -25.83 -0.32 2.53
C LYS A 261 -26.06 -0.25 4.03
N LEU A 262 -25.58 0.78 4.68
CA LEU A 262 -26.12 1.22 5.96
C LEU A 262 -27.58 1.58 5.66
N SER A 263 -28.43 0.56 5.58
CA SER A 263 -29.84 0.75 5.32
C SER A 263 -30.43 1.44 6.54
N ASP A 264 -31.04 2.59 6.34
CA ASP A 264 -32.16 3.08 7.09
C ASP A 264 -33.26 2.00 7.16
N LYS A 265 -33.07 1.04 8.03
CA LYS A 265 -34.12 0.12 8.49
C LYS A 265 -33.79 -0.31 9.92
N VAL A 266 -33.84 0.65 10.85
CA VAL A 266 -34.55 0.36 12.08
C VAL A 266 -36.03 0.24 11.64
N LYS A 267 -36.51 -0.96 11.35
CA LYS A 267 -37.94 -1.22 11.35
C LYS A 267 -38.35 -1.07 12.81
N GLU A 268 -39.12 -0.01 13.08
CA GLU A 268 -40.04 0.04 14.21
C GLU A 268 -40.85 -1.26 14.22
N GLU A 269 -40.67 -2.08 15.25
CA GLU A 269 -41.66 -2.97 15.80
C GLU A 269 -42.21 -2.39 17.09
#